data_11eda274634b0be2e7552d2d9ffe5e93
#
_entry.id   11eda274634b0be2e7552d2d9ffe5e93
#
_cell.length_a   1.000
_cell.length_b   1.000
_cell.length_c   1.000
_cell.angle_alpha   90.00
_cell.angle_beta   90.00
_cell.angle_gamma   90.00
#
_symmetry.space_group_name_H-M   'P 1'
#
loop_
_entity.id
_entity.type
_entity.pdbx_description
1 polymer ?
#
loop_
_entity_poly.entity_id
_entity_poly.type
_entity_poly.pdbx_seq_one_letter_code
_entity_poly.pdbx_strand_id
1 'polypeptide(L)'
;MASVEHFEIPADDVDRAQAFYGKVFGFTFEDWGDGNIMLRTGSDAGINGDIHQRGPVSHPTVVISVDDLEATIAAVVEGGGEQVGEIESMGETARYAYVKDSEGNVIGLYADAP
;
A
#
# COMPACT_ATOMS: atom_id res chain seq x y z
N MET A 1 4.59 16.63 -4.63
CA MET A 1 3.19 16.74 -4.14
C MET A 1 2.63 15.36 -3.85
N ALA A 2 1.93 15.22 -2.75
CA ALA A 2 1.38 13.91 -2.37
C ALA A 2 0.19 13.53 -3.25
N SER A 3 0.12 12.25 -3.64
CA SER A 3 -1.02 11.73 -4.40
C SER A 3 -1.28 10.28 -4.02
N VAL A 4 -2.56 9.87 -4.12
CA VAL A 4 -2.93 8.47 -3.93
C VAL A 4 -2.73 7.76 -5.26
N GLU A 5 -1.78 6.84 -5.32
CA GLU A 5 -1.44 6.14 -6.56
C GLU A 5 -1.63 4.63 -6.50
N HIS A 6 -1.97 4.11 -5.33
CA HIS A 6 -2.03 2.68 -5.11
C HIS A 6 -2.99 2.38 -3.96
N PHE A 7 -3.58 1.19 -3.95
CA PHE A 7 -4.35 0.71 -2.80
C PHE A 7 -3.84 -0.66 -2.38
N GLU A 8 -4.16 -1.06 -1.15
CA GLU A 8 -3.78 -2.35 -0.63
C GLU A 8 -4.99 -3.08 -0.07
N ILE A 9 -5.10 -4.37 -0.38
CA ILE A 9 -6.17 -5.22 0.13
C ILE A 9 -5.51 -6.37 0.91
N PRO A 10 -5.63 -6.37 2.25
CA PRO A 10 -5.12 -7.49 3.03
C PRO A 10 -6.05 -8.70 2.93
N ALA A 11 -5.48 -9.88 3.04
CA ALA A 11 -6.24 -11.12 2.97
C ALA A 11 -5.68 -12.16 3.92
N ASP A 12 -6.54 -12.97 4.52
CA ASP A 12 -6.13 -14.12 5.31
C ASP A 12 -5.69 -15.27 4.40
N ASP A 13 -6.31 -15.36 3.23
CA ASP A 13 -5.99 -16.34 2.19
C ASP A 13 -5.87 -15.60 0.86
N VAL A 14 -4.64 -15.34 0.44
CA VAL A 14 -4.34 -14.55 -0.74
C VAL A 14 -4.87 -15.22 -2.02
N ASP A 15 -4.79 -16.54 -2.12
CA ASP A 15 -5.29 -17.25 -3.30
C ASP A 15 -6.82 -17.14 -3.41
N ARG A 16 -7.50 -17.25 -2.29
CA ARG A 16 -8.96 -17.11 -2.26
C ARG A 16 -9.37 -15.68 -2.63
N ALA A 17 -8.64 -14.67 -2.14
CA ALA A 17 -8.91 -13.28 -2.47
C ALA A 17 -8.72 -13.02 -3.97
N GLN A 18 -7.66 -13.54 -4.58
CA GLN A 18 -7.46 -13.42 -6.02
C GLN A 18 -8.62 -14.03 -6.81
N ALA A 19 -9.05 -15.22 -6.43
CA ALA A 19 -10.15 -15.89 -7.09
C ALA A 19 -11.43 -15.06 -7.02
N PHE A 20 -11.70 -14.48 -5.87
CA PHE A 20 -12.87 -13.64 -5.66
C PHE A 20 -12.85 -12.40 -6.55
N TYR A 21 -11.78 -11.61 -6.45
CA TYR A 21 -11.71 -10.34 -7.20
C TYR A 21 -11.59 -10.55 -8.70
N GLY A 22 -10.94 -11.62 -9.13
CA GLY A 22 -10.87 -11.96 -10.53
C GLY A 22 -12.22 -12.37 -11.10
N LYS A 23 -12.95 -13.20 -10.37
CA LYS A 23 -14.26 -13.71 -10.82
C LYS A 23 -15.32 -12.62 -10.81
N VAL A 24 -15.37 -11.81 -9.76
CA VAL A 24 -16.43 -10.82 -9.57
C VAL A 24 -16.22 -9.59 -10.42
N PHE A 25 -14.98 -9.08 -10.47
CA PHE A 25 -14.68 -7.80 -11.10
C PHE A 25 -13.84 -7.90 -12.38
N GLY A 26 -13.36 -9.09 -12.70
CA GLY A 26 -12.51 -9.26 -13.87
C GLY A 26 -11.09 -8.71 -13.72
N PHE A 27 -10.65 -8.48 -12.48
CA PHE A 27 -9.29 -8.00 -12.23
C PHE A 27 -8.26 -9.07 -12.61
N THR A 28 -7.08 -8.63 -13.00
CA THR A 28 -5.96 -9.51 -13.31
C THR A 28 -4.85 -9.35 -12.28
N PHE A 29 -4.00 -10.35 -12.19
CA PHE A 29 -3.01 -10.43 -11.11
C PHE A 29 -1.65 -10.82 -11.64
N GLU A 30 -0.61 -10.38 -10.92
CA GLU A 30 0.77 -10.73 -11.21
C GLU A 30 1.48 -10.99 -9.89
N ASP A 31 2.10 -12.15 -9.73
CA ASP A 31 2.83 -12.51 -8.52
C ASP A 31 4.22 -11.86 -8.55
N TRP A 32 4.46 -10.95 -7.60
CA TRP A 32 5.75 -10.27 -7.49
C TRP A 32 6.68 -10.93 -6.46
N GLY A 33 6.27 -12.08 -5.90
CA GLY A 33 7.05 -12.77 -4.88
C GLY A 33 6.79 -12.26 -3.47
N ASP A 34 7.27 -13.00 -2.49
CA ASP A 34 7.16 -12.66 -1.06
C ASP A 34 5.72 -12.43 -0.58
N GLY A 35 4.75 -13.07 -1.23
CA GLY A 35 3.34 -12.94 -0.86
C GLY A 35 2.68 -11.65 -1.35
N ASN A 36 3.34 -10.89 -2.21
CA ASN A 36 2.80 -9.66 -2.79
C ASN A 36 2.24 -9.94 -4.18
N ILE A 37 0.94 -9.73 -4.34
CA ILE A 37 0.23 -9.94 -5.59
C ILE A 37 -0.21 -8.59 -6.14
N MET A 38 0.34 -8.20 -7.29
CA MET A 38 -0.11 -6.98 -7.97
C MET A 38 -1.50 -7.22 -8.54
N LEU A 39 -2.40 -6.29 -8.31
CA LEU A 39 -3.78 -6.31 -8.78
C LEU A 39 -3.99 -5.20 -9.79
N ARG A 40 -4.42 -5.58 -11.00
CA ARG A 40 -4.72 -4.61 -12.06
C ARG A 40 -6.22 -4.53 -12.25
N THR A 41 -6.75 -3.32 -12.22
CA THR A 41 -8.20 -3.06 -12.33
C THR A 41 -8.59 -2.89 -13.78
N GLY A 42 -8.14 -3.20 -14.76
CA GLY A 42 -8.60 -3.26 -16.14
C GLY A 42 -9.03 -1.94 -16.78
N SER A 43 -8.86 -0.81 -16.10
CA SER A 43 -9.17 0.49 -16.64
C SER A 43 -7.97 1.41 -16.49
N ASP A 44 -7.62 2.12 -17.56
CA ASP A 44 -6.54 3.10 -17.52
C ASP A 44 -6.90 4.34 -16.69
N ALA A 45 -8.18 4.53 -16.40
CA ALA A 45 -8.66 5.66 -15.60
C ALA A 45 -8.59 5.38 -14.10
N GLY A 46 -8.49 4.10 -13.69
CA GLY A 46 -8.40 3.71 -12.29
C GLY A 46 -6.96 3.49 -11.84
N ILE A 47 -6.79 3.34 -10.54
CA ILE A 47 -5.49 2.97 -9.98
C ILE A 47 -5.42 1.45 -9.80
N ASN A 48 -4.21 0.93 -9.74
CA ASN A 48 -3.96 -0.46 -9.44
C ASN A 48 -3.57 -0.60 -7.96
N GLY A 49 -3.48 -1.82 -7.48
CA GLY A 49 -3.16 -2.07 -6.10
C GLY A 49 -2.48 -3.40 -5.90
N ASP A 50 -2.54 -3.90 -4.68
CA ASP A 50 -2.03 -5.21 -4.37
C ASP A 50 -2.94 -5.97 -3.40
N ILE A 51 -2.72 -7.28 -3.34
CA ILE A 51 -3.28 -8.14 -2.30
C ILE A 51 -2.09 -8.75 -1.57
N HIS A 52 -2.12 -8.71 -0.24
CA HIS A 52 -1.07 -9.30 0.56
C HIS A 52 -1.63 -9.91 1.84
N GLN A 53 -0.84 -10.75 2.48
CA GLN A 53 -1.22 -11.40 3.73
C GLN A 53 -1.53 -10.34 4.79
N ARG A 54 -2.64 -10.52 5.52
CA ARG A 54 -3.03 -9.62 6.59
C ARG A 54 -1.94 -9.52 7.65
N GLY A 55 -1.63 -8.30 8.07
CA GLY A 55 -0.58 -8.00 9.03
C GLY A 55 -0.88 -6.64 9.67
N PRO A 56 0.11 -5.72 9.75
CA PRO A 56 -0.12 -4.38 10.27
C PRO A 56 -1.25 -3.64 9.54
N VAL A 57 -1.35 -3.86 8.23
CA VAL A 57 -2.49 -3.41 7.43
C VAL A 57 -3.58 -4.47 7.58
N SER A 58 -4.60 -4.17 8.37
CA SER A 58 -5.67 -5.12 8.68
C SER A 58 -6.96 -4.87 7.91
N HIS A 59 -7.07 -3.74 7.22
CA HIS A 59 -8.20 -3.35 6.40
C HIS A 59 -7.70 -2.77 5.08
N PRO A 60 -8.52 -2.72 4.03
CA PRO A 60 -8.11 -2.04 2.80
C PRO A 60 -7.66 -0.62 3.09
N THR A 61 -6.59 -0.20 2.44
CA THR A 61 -6.04 1.12 2.63
C THR A 61 -5.47 1.67 1.32
N VAL A 62 -4.99 2.88 1.37
CA VAL A 62 -4.37 3.55 0.24
C VAL A 62 -2.89 3.76 0.51
N VAL A 63 -2.13 3.91 -0.57
CA VAL A 63 -0.73 4.27 -0.51
C VAL A 63 -0.58 5.66 -1.13
N ILE A 64 0.01 6.56 -0.37
CA ILE A 64 0.24 7.94 -0.80
C ILE A 64 1.69 8.08 -1.23
N SER A 65 1.89 8.48 -2.48
CA SER A 65 3.21 8.78 -2.99
C SER A 65 3.62 10.18 -2.55
N VAL A 66 4.80 10.30 -1.95
CA VAL A 66 5.31 11.56 -1.40
C VAL A 66 6.72 11.81 -1.91
N ASP A 67 7.17 13.07 -1.84
CA ASP A 67 8.49 13.44 -2.32
C ASP A 67 9.62 13.09 -1.34
N ASP A 68 9.35 13.24 -0.05
CA ASP A 68 10.34 13.01 1.03
C ASP A 68 9.69 12.19 2.13
N LEU A 69 10.09 10.92 2.23
CA LEU A 69 9.47 9.98 3.16
C LEU A 69 9.72 10.35 4.62
N GLU A 70 10.95 10.68 4.96
CA GLU A 70 11.31 11.05 6.35
C GLU A 70 10.59 12.31 6.80
N ALA A 71 10.57 13.33 5.95
CA ALA A 71 9.89 14.58 6.25
C ALA A 71 8.37 14.36 6.41
N THR A 72 7.79 13.51 5.58
CA THR A 72 6.37 13.18 5.66
C THR A 72 6.05 12.45 6.97
N ILE A 73 6.87 11.47 7.35
CA ILE A 73 6.68 10.73 8.61
C ILE A 73 6.75 11.71 9.80
N ALA A 74 7.73 12.62 9.80
CA ALA A 74 7.84 13.62 10.86
C ALA A 74 6.58 14.50 10.94
N ALA A 75 6.06 14.91 9.79
CA ALA A 75 4.82 15.69 9.73
C ALA A 75 3.61 14.91 10.24
N VAL A 76 3.55 13.61 9.94
CA VAL A 76 2.48 12.74 10.45
C VAL A 76 2.50 12.70 11.98
N VAL A 77 3.66 12.49 12.58
CA VAL A 77 3.82 12.45 14.03
C VAL A 77 3.44 13.80 14.65
N GLU A 78 3.91 14.89 14.08
CA GLU A 78 3.58 16.23 14.55
C GLU A 78 2.09 16.53 14.44
N GLY A 79 1.44 15.99 13.41
CA GLY A 79 0.00 16.18 13.17
C GLY A 79 -0.91 15.27 13.98
N GLY A 80 -0.38 14.45 14.87
CA GLY A 80 -1.18 13.59 15.74
C GLY A 80 -1.25 12.12 15.31
N GLY A 81 -0.51 11.73 14.27
CA GLY A 81 -0.37 10.36 13.86
C GLY A 81 0.84 9.69 14.47
N GLU A 82 1.19 8.52 13.98
CA GLU A 82 2.39 7.80 14.42
C GLU A 82 2.96 6.93 13.31
N GLN A 83 4.23 6.62 13.41
CA GLN A 83 4.88 5.67 12.52
C GLN A 83 4.58 4.24 12.97
N VAL A 84 4.29 3.35 12.02
CA VAL A 84 4.04 1.94 12.26
C VAL A 84 5.18 1.14 11.64
N GLY A 85 6.03 0.57 12.46
CA GLY A 85 7.20 -0.15 11.98
C GLY A 85 8.28 0.78 11.44
N GLU A 86 9.10 0.26 10.55
CA GLU A 86 10.26 0.98 10.02
C GLU A 86 10.10 1.26 8.53
N ILE A 87 10.97 2.12 8.01
CA ILE A 87 11.06 2.36 6.57
C ILE A 87 11.67 1.12 5.92
N GLU A 88 11.01 0.60 4.89
CA GLU A 88 11.45 -0.58 4.15
C GLU A 88 11.88 -0.18 2.74
N SER A 89 12.82 -0.91 2.18
CA SER A 89 13.26 -0.73 0.80
C SER A 89 12.52 -1.67 -0.16
N MET A 90 12.14 -1.14 -1.32
CA MET A 90 11.62 -1.92 -2.44
C MET A 90 12.67 -1.87 -3.55
N GLY A 91 13.55 -2.86 -3.57
CA GLY A 91 14.70 -2.83 -4.47
C GLY A 91 15.60 -1.65 -4.15
N GLU A 92 16.24 -1.09 -5.18
CA GLU A 92 17.18 0.03 -5.03
C GLU A 92 16.56 1.40 -5.33
N THR A 93 15.32 1.41 -5.86
CA THR A 93 14.72 2.62 -6.43
C THR A 93 13.60 3.22 -5.60
N ALA A 94 13.10 2.50 -4.61
CA ALA A 94 11.93 2.94 -3.87
C ALA A 94 11.98 2.51 -2.41
N ARG A 95 11.25 3.25 -1.59
CA ARG A 95 11.08 2.95 -0.17
C ARG A 95 9.63 3.16 0.23
N TYR A 96 9.19 2.47 1.25
CA TYR A 96 7.83 2.63 1.76
C TYR A 96 7.83 2.53 3.29
N ALA A 97 6.76 3.03 3.87
CA ALA A 97 6.52 2.95 5.31
C ALA A 97 5.02 2.98 5.57
N TYR A 98 4.63 2.57 6.76
CA TYR A 98 3.26 2.70 7.22
C TYR A 98 3.17 3.68 8.37
N VAL A 99 2.08 4.41 8.41
CA VAL A 99 1.78 5.37 9.48
C VAL A 99 0.33 5.22 9.87
N LYS A 100 -0.01 5.69 11.06
CA LYS A 100 -1.42 5.90 11.43
C LYS A 100 -1.74 7.38 11.27
N ASP A 101 -2.90 7.65 10.71
CA ASP A 101 -3.42 9.02 10.63
C ASP A 101 -3.99 9.45 11.99
N SER A 102 -4.61 10.64 12.03
CA SER A 102 -5.19 11.18 13.26
C SER A 102 -6.35 10.35 13.81
N GLU A 103 -6.92 9.46 12.99
CA GLU A 103 -8.08 8.64 13.34
C GLU A 103 -7.71 7.18 13.60
N GLY A 104 -6.41 6.86 13.62
CA GLY A 104 -5.94 5.50 13.84
C GLY A 104 -5.94 4.60 12.61
N ASN A 105 -6.19 5.13 11.43
CA ASN A 105 -6.14 4.35 10.20
C ASN A 105 -4.69 4.15 9.75
N VAL A 106 -4.35 2.92 9.37
CA VAL A 106 -3.02 2.62 8.84
C VAL A 106 -3.00 2.98 7.35
N ILE A 107 -2.09 3.86 6.97
CA ILE A 107 -1.92 4.37 5.60
C ILE A 107 -0.50 4.02 5.14
N GLY A 108 -0.37 3.61 3.88
CA GLY A 108 0.94 3.40 3.27
C GLY A 108 1.52 4.70 2.71
N LEU A 109 2.83 4.85 2.83
CA LEU A 109 3.57 5.95 2.20
C LEU A 109 4.64 5.35 1.31
N TYR A 110 4.88 5.98 0.18
CA TYR A 110 5.83 5.53 -0.82
C TYR A 110 6.63 6.72 -1.34
N ALA A 111 7.91 6.53 -1.53
CA ALA A 111 8.77 7.54 -2.15
C ALA A 111 9.88 6.85 -2.94
N ASP A 112 10.38 7.54 -3.94
CA ASP A 112 11.59 7.11 -4.62
C ASP A 112 12.76 7.15 -3.63
N ALA A 113 13.72 6.26 -3.81
CA ALA A 113 14.94 6.28 -3.00
C ALA A 113 15.72 7.55 -3.28
N PRO A 114 16.36 8.13 -2.25
CA PRO A 114 17.12 9.35 -2.43
C PRO A 114 18.34 9.16 -3.32
#